data_d90040b464877be8ecc935d1dc2be1f8
#
_entry.id   d90040b464877be8ecc935d1dc2be1f8
#
_cell.length_a   1.000
_cell.length_b   1.000
_cell.length_c   1.000
_cell.angle_alpha   90.00
_cell.angle_beta   90.00
_cell.angle_gamma   90.00
#
_symmetry.space_group_name_H-M   'P 1'
#
loop_
_entity.id
_entity.type
_entity.pdbx_description
1 polymer ?
#
loop_
_entity_poly.entity_id
_entity_poly.type
_entity_poly.pdbx_seq_one_letter_code
_entity_poly.pdbx_strand_id
1 'polypeptide(L)'
;MFEEIRLAALLAKVVSDDPTALPARQALAMATRLGAEALHIGALTGSLETGKRADVAVVDLERIHLTPRFHRDEDSIYSLLVYSGKSADVLHVLCDGRWMMRDRELLTLDVEELRERAAKVARRIDTFLTAREESVLNKLVAIGGVSRVETFEVQVKVHLEDASRVEALLESEEVPVVRSSRRRQYDT
;
A
#
# COMPACT_ATOMS: atom_id res chain seq x y z
N MET A 1 -6.56 -6.63 -1.38
CA MET A 1 -7.88 -7.09 -0.87
C MET A 1 -7.97 -7.13 0.65
N PHE A 2 -7.10 -7.81 1.45
CA PHE A 2 -7.18 -7.77 2.92
C PHE A 2 -7.09 -6.35 3.49
N GLU A 3 -6.22 -5.52 2.95
CA GLU A 3 -6.06 -4.13 3.38
C GLU A 3 -7.28 -3.29 3.05
N GLU A 4 -7.88 -3.45 1.89
CA GLU A 4 -9.08 -2.75 1.46
C GLU A 4 -10.30 -3.12 2.30
N ILE A 5 -10.46 -4.41 2.63
CA ILE A 5 -11.55 -4.87 3.51
C ILE A 5 -11.40 -4.25 4.90
N ARG A 6 -10.18 -4.27 5.45
CA ARG A 6 -9.86 -3.64 6.74
C ARG A 6 -10.11 -2.16 6.72
N LEU A 7 -9.62 -1.47 5.69
CA LEU A 7 -9.80 -0.03 5.54
C LEU A 7 -11.28 0.34 5.45
N ALA A 8 -12.07 -0.39 4.67
CA ALA A 8 -13.51 -0.17 4.57
C ALA A 8 -14.21 -0.32 5.93
N ALA A 9 -13.88 -1.38 6.69
CA ALA A 9 -14.44 -1.61 8.02
C ALA A 9 -14.04 -0.52 9.03
N LEU A 10 -12.81 -0.03 8.98
CA LEU A 10 -12.34 1.02 9.88
C LEU A 10 -12.90 2.40 9.49
N LEU A 11 -12.92 2.76 8.22
CA LEU A 11 -13.47 4.02 7.76
C LEU A 11 -14.97 4.14 8.02
N ALA A 12 -15.72 3.07 7.85
CA ALA A 12 -17.15 3.06 8.17
C ALA A 12 -17.41 3.45 9.63
N LYS A 13 -16.60 2.93 10.56
CA LYS A 13 -16.70 3.25 12.00
C LYS A 13 -16.35 4.71 12.30
N VAL A 14 -15.30 5.21 11.67
CA VAL A 14 -14.86 6.61 11.87
C VAL A 14 -15.86 7.60 11.29
N VAL A 15 -16.36 7.35 10.08
CA VAL A 15 -17.29 8.27 9.40
C VAL A 15 -18.66 8.32 10.08
N SER A 16 -19.13 7.18 10.60
CA SER A 16 -20.43 7.10 11.29
C SER A 16 -20.37 7.45 12.78
N ASP A 17 -19.17 7.61 13.36
CA ASP A 17 -18.93 7.69 14.79
C ASP A 17 -19.59 6.53 15.58
N ASP A 18 -19.63 5.35 14.96
CA ASP A 18 -20.26 4.13 15.50
C ASP A 18 -19.28 2.97 15.39
N PRO A 19 -18.77 2.44 16.54
CA PRO A 19 -17.85 1.31 16.54
C PRO A 19 -18.48 0.00 16.03
N THR A 20 -19.81 -0.06 15.92
CA THR A 20 -20.54 -1.23 15.41
C THR A 20 -20.80 -1.17 13.90
N ALA A 21 -20.54 -0.04 13.26
CA ALA A 21 -20.71 0.13 11.82
C ALA A 21 -19.84 -0.87 11.04
N LEU A 22 -20.38 -1.46 10.01
CA LEU A 22 -19.75 -2.44 9.13
C LEU A 22 -18.97 -3.53 9.90
N PRO A 23 -19.67 -4.48 10.54
CA PRO A 23 -19.04 -5.60 11.24
C PRO A 23 -18.13 -6.41 10.31
N ALA A 24 -17.11 -7.07 10.85
CA ALA A 24 -16.12 -7.83 10.09
C ALA A 24 -16.74 -8.86 9.14
N ARG A 25 -17.78 -9.57 9.60
CA ARG A 25 -18.52 -10.53 8.76
C ARG A 25 -19.14 -9.88 7.53
N GLN A 26 -19.72 -8.69 7.69
CA GLN A 26 -20.31 -7.94 6.58
C GLN A 26 -19.21 -7.39 5.65
N ALA A 27 -18.10 -6.89 6.20
CA ALA A 27 -16.96 -6.43 5.42
C ALA A 27 -16.38 -7.56 4.55
N LEU A 28 -16.23 -8.76 5.10
CA LEU A 28 -15.79 -9.94 4.32
C LEU A 28 -16.84 -10.34 3.27
N ALA A 29 -18.13 -10.28 3.60
CA ALA A 29 -19.20 -10.56 2.65
C ALA A 29 -19.20 -9.57 1.47
N MET A 30 -18.87 -8.29 1.70
CA MET A 30 -18.71 -7.30 0.61
C MET A 30 -17.56 -7.67 -0.35
N ALA A 31 -16.48 -8.23 0.16
CA ALA A 31 -15.35 -8.67 -0.65
C ALA A 31 -15.58 -10.03 -1.35
N THR A 32 -16.66 -10.71 -1.07
CA THR A 32 -16.99 -12.03 -1.61
C THR A 32 -18.39 -12.03 -2.23
N ARG A 33 -19.36 -12.55 -1.54
CA ARG A 33 -20.73 -12.77 -2.03
C ARG A 33 -21.42 -11.48 -2.48
N LEU A 34 -21.43 -10.44 -1.65
CA LEU A 34 -22.09 -9.17 -1.99
C LEU A 34 -21.37 -8.45 -3.15
N GLY A 35 -20.04 -8.56 -3.20
CA GLY A 35 -19.26 -8.03 -4.32
C GLY A 35 -19.60 -8.72 -5.62
N ALA A 36 -19.74 -10.05 -5.63
CA ALA A 36 -20.15 -10.81 -6.78
C ALA A 36 -21.59 -10.46 -7.23
N GLU A 37 -22.51 -10.27 -6.28
CA GLU A 37 -23.88 -9.81 -6.55
C GLU A 37 -23.89 -8.42 -7.19
N ALA A 38 -23.12 -7.47 -6.66
CA ALA A 38 -22.99 -6.11 -7.20
C ALA A 38 -22.42 -6.08 -8.62
N LEU A 39 -21.58 -7.05 -8.98
CA LEU A 39 -21.04 -7.24 -10.33
C LEU A 39 -21.96 -8.08 -11.25
N HIS A 40 -23.13 -8.48 -10.79
CA HIS A 40 -24.07 -9.36 -11.50
C HIS A 40 -23.52 -10.75 -11.86
N ILE A 41 -22.52 -11.24 -11.12
CA ILE A 41 -21.92 -12.56 -11.28
C ILE A 41 -22.15 -13.48 -10.06
N GLY A 42 -23.03 -13.08 -9.13
CA GLY A 42 -23.32 -13.83 -7.90
C GLY A 42 -23.87 -15.25 -8.14
N ALA A 43 -24.47 -15.51 -9.31
CA ALA A 43 -24.87 -16.86 -9.70
C ALA A 43 -23.67 -17.77 -10.10
N LEU A 44 -22.51 -17.17 -10.42
CA LEU A 44 -21.32 -17.85 -10.90
C LEU A 44 -20.27 -18.05 -9.83
N THR A 45 -20.11 -17.07 -8.91
CA THR A 45 -19.03 -17.06 -7.93
C THR A 45 -19.41 -16.25 -6.68
N GLY A 46 -18.48 -16.08 -5.73
CA GLY A 46 -18.65 -15.27 -4.51
C GLY A 46 -19.03 -16.08 -3.28
N SER A 47 -19.44 -17.34 -3.43
CA SER A 47 -19.76 -18.25 -2.33
C SER A 47 -19.41 -19.70 -2.72
N LEU A 48 -19.17 -20.53 -1.70
CA LEU A 48 -18.88 -21.96 -1.88
C LEU A 48 -20.20 -22.74 -1.92
N GLU A 49 -20.78 -22.83 -3.08
CA GLU A 49 -22.05 -23.53 -3.33
C GLU A 49 -21.91 -24.47 -4.52
N THR A 50 -22.64 -25.59 -4.47
CA THR A 50 -22.68 -26.56 -5.60
C THR A 50 -23.18 -25.87 -6.87
N GLY A 51 -22.44 -26.04 -7.96
CA GLY A 51 -22.78 -25.44 -9.27
C GLY A 51 -22.12 -24.09 -9.54
N LYS A 52 -21.50 -23.47 -8.54
CA LYS A 52 -20.68 -22.27 -8.74
C LYS A 52 -19.22 -22.61 -9.08
N ARG A 53 -18.53 -21.63 -9.63
CA ARG A 53 -17.09 -21.73 -9.91
C ARG A 53 -16.30 -21.90 -8.62
N ALA A 54 -15.28 -22.71 -8.66
CA ALA A 54 -14.36 -22.88 -7.53
C ALA A 54 -13.32 -21.76 -7.52
N ASP A 55 -13.74 -20.55 -7.12
CA ASP A 55 -12.89 -19.39 -6.82
C ASP A 55 -12.64 -19.39 -5.31
N VAL A 56 -11.49 -19.93 -4.88
CA VAL A 56 -11.23 -20.22 -3.47
C VAL A 56 -9.87 -19.70 -3.07
N ALA A 57 -9.81 -18.99 -1.95
CA ALA A 57 -8.57 -18.64 -1.26
C ALA A 57 -8.49 -19.41 0.07
N VAL A 58 -7.41 -20.14 0.28
CA VAL A 58 -7.13 -20.84 1.54
C VAL A 58 -6.13 -20.01 2.34
N VAL A 59 -6.49 -19.67 3.57
CA VAL A 59 -5.69 -18.81 4.46
C VAL A 59 -5.10 -19.65 5.58
N ASP A 60 -3.80 -19.51 5.80
CA ASP A 60 -3.07 -20.12 6.91
C ASP A 60 -3.32 -19.31 8.20
N LEU A 61 -3.98 -19.92 9.15
CA LEU A 61 -4.31 -19.30 10.43
C LEU A 61 -3.27 -19.56 11.54
N GLU A 62 -2.23 -20.35 11.25
CA GLU A 62 -1.19 -20.70 12.25
C GLU A 62 -0.10 -19.61 12.42
N ARG A 63 -0.33 -18.43 11.85
CA ARG A 63 0.61 -17.32 11.94
C ARG A 63 0.60 -16.65 13.30
N ILE A 64 1.77 -16.23 13.78
CA ILE A 64 1.93 -15.61 15.10
C ILE A 64 1.03 -14.38 15.30
N HIS A 65 0.85 -13.55 14.28
CA HIS A 65 0.00 -12.35 14.35
C HIS A 65 -1.51 -12.66 14.32
N LEU A 66 -1.89 -13.92 14.09
CA LEU A 66 -3.25 -14.43 14.18
C LEU A 66 -3.48 -15.19 15.51
N THR A 67 -2.57 -15.08 16.47
CA THR A 67 -2.63 -15.72 17.76
C THR A 67 -2.83 -14.66 18.87
N PRO A 68 -3.65 -14.90 19.93
CA PRO A 68 -4.44 -16.11 20.16
C PRO A 68 -5.75 -16.13 19.37
N ARG A 69 -6.27 -17.33 19.11
CA ARG A 69 -7.60 -17.52 18.51
C ARG A 69 -8.63 -17.75 19.59
N PHE A 70 -9.76 -17.03 19.50
CA PHE A 70 -10.86 -17.19 20.42
C PHE A 70 -11.97 -18.00 19.74
N HIS A 71 -12.48 -19.02 20.42
CA HIS A 71 -13.49 -19.94 19.88
C HIS A 71 -14.88 -19.74 20.53
N ARG A 72 -15.05 -18.67 21.31
CA ARG A 72 -16.32 -18.41 22.03
C ARG A 72 -17.43 -17.92 21.12
N ASP A 73 -17.05 -17.30 20.00
CA ASP A 73 -17.94 -16.63 19.07
C ASP A 73 -17.59 -17.07 17.66
N GLU A 74 -18.61 -17.50 16.91
CA GLU A 74 -18.44 -17.89 15.50
C GLU A 74 -17.95 -16.72 14.64
N ASP A 75 -18.25 -15.47 15.04
CA ASP A 75 -17.81 -14.27 14.32
C ASP A 75 -16.34 -13.88 14.59
N SER A 76 -15.69 -14.54 15.57
CA SER A 76 -14.28 -14.27 15.89
C SER A 76 -13.33 -14.51 14.71
N ILE A 77 -13.64 -15.48 13.87
CA ILE A 77 -12.86 -15.78 12.66
C ILE A 77 -12.91 -14.65 11.62
N TYR A 78 -14.07 -14.01 11.46
CA TYR A 78 -14.21 -12.87 10.55
C TYR A 78 -13.41 -11.67 11.04
N SER A 79 -13.46 -11.40 12.34
CA SER A 79 -12.66 -10.34 12.96
C SER A 79 -11.17 -10.60 12.80
N LEU A 80 -10.72 -11.83 12.98
CA LEU A 80 -9.33 -12.24 12.79
C LEU A 80 -8.88 -12.00 11.35
N LEU A 81 -9.67 -12.46 10.37
CA LEU A 81 -9.34 -12.29 8.94
C LEU A 81 -9.34 -10.82 8.53
N VAL A 82 -10.35 -10.04 8.93
CA VAL A 82 -10.50 -8.65 8.51
C VAL A 82 -9.47 -7.74 9.17
N TYR A 83 -9.27 -7.85 10.48
CA TYR A 83 -8.41 -6.90 11.20
C TYR A 83 -6.95 -7.34 11.32
N SER A 84 -6.65 -8.63 11.29
CA SER A 84 -5.29 -9.15 11.47
C SER A 84 -4.74 -9.87 10.25
N GLY A 85 -5.59 -10.45 9.38
CA GLY A 85 -5.18 -11.20 8.20
C GLY A 85 -4.38 -10.34 7.21
N LYS A 86 -3.42 -10.96 6.53
CA LYS A 86 -2.54 -10.35 5.54
C LYS A 86 -2.56 -11.18 4.25
N SER A 87 -2.21 -10.57 3.13
CA SER A 87 -2.06 -11.29 1.85
C SER A 87 -1.01 -12.42 1.93
N ALA A 88 0.02 -12.23 2.75
CA ALA A 88 1.06 -13.25 3.00
C ALA A 88 0.54 -14.50 3.74
N ASP A 89 -0.66 -14.45 4.32
CA ASP A 89 -1.27 -15.60 5.00
C ASP A 89 -2.03 -16.50 4.03
N VAL A 90 -2.26 -16.06 2.78
CA VAL A 90 -2.90 -16.89 1.76
C VAL A 90 -1.95 -18.00 1.35
N LEU A 91 -2.39 -19.25 1.54
CA LEU A 91 -1.61 -20.45 1.25
C LEU A 91 -1.86 -20.95 -0.16
N HIS A 92 -3.13 -20.97 -0.57
CA HIS A 92 -3.54 -21.46 -1.87
C HIS A 92 -4.58 -20.56 -2.51
N VAL A 93 -4.58 -20.49 -3.83
CA VAL A 93 -5.61 -19.81 -4.62
C VAL A 93 -6.02 -20.67 -5.80
N LEU A 94 -7.32 -20.88 -5.92
CA LEU A 94 -7.94 -21.46 -7.11
C LEU A 94 -8.79 -20.41 -7.78
N CYS A 95 -8.83 -20.44 -9.09
CA CYS A 95 -9.72 -19.63 -9.91
C CYS A 95 -10.37 -20.54 -10.96
N ASP A 96 -11.70 -20.59 -10.95
CA ASP A 96 -12.47 -21.51 -11.80
C ASP A 96 -11.98 -22.98 -11.71
N GLY A 97 -11.63 -23.42 -10.48
CA GLY A 97 -11.10 -24.75 -10.21
C GLY A 97 -9.65 -24.99 -10.60
N ARG A 98 -8.96 -24.00 -11.17
CA ARG A 98 -7.55 -24.10 -11.57
C ARG A 98 -6.65 -23.50 -10.49
N TRP A 99 -5.57 -24.18 -10.18
CA TRP A 99 -4.55 -23.68 -9.28
C TRP A 99 -3.84 -22.46 -9.88
N MET A 100 -3.94 -21.32 -9.22
CA MET A 100 -3.18 -20.11 -9.52
C MET A 100 -1.96 -19.98 -8.60
N MET A 101 -2.15 -20.38 -7.33
CA MET A 101 -1.10 -20.40 -6.32
C MET A 101 -1.27 -21.65 -5.46
N ARG A 102 -0.19 -22.34 -5.16
CA ARG A 102 -0.16 -23.50 -4.26
C ARG A 102 1.05 -23.39 -3.35
N ASP A 103 0.87 -23.61 -2.05
CA ASP A 103 1.93 -23.50 -1.05
C ASP A 103 2.71 -22.18 -1.13
N ARG A 104 2.00 -21.08 -1.44
CA ARG A 104 2.52 -19.71 -1.71
C ARG A 104 3.36 -19.58 -2.99
N GLU A 105 3.45 -20.59 -3.80
CA GLU A 105 4.11 -20.54 -5.10
C GLU A 105 3.10 -20.19 -6.19
N LEU A 106 3.37 -19.15 -6.98
CA LEU A 106 2.56 -18.79 -8.15
C LEU A 106 2.87 -19.77 -9.29
N LEU A 107 1.83 -20.45 -9.80
CA LEU A 107 1.99 -21.46 -10.85
C LEU A 107 1.82 -20.89 -12.26
N THR A 108 1.30 -19.68 -12.38
CA THR A 108 0.96 -19.04 -13.67
C THR A 108 1.88 -17.91 -14.06
N LEU A 109 2.77 -17.50 -13.16
CA LEU A 109 3.66 -16.35 -13.34
C LEU A 109 5.07 -16.71 -12.84
N ASP A 110 6.09 -16.36 -13.64
CA ASP A 110 7.48 -16.36 -13.21
C ASP A 110 7.76 -15.04 -12.48
N VAL A 111 7.88 -15.12 -11.15
CA VAL A 111 8.07 -13.94 -10.28
C VAL A 111 9.42 -13.27 -10.52
N GLU A 112 10.47 -14.05 -10.77
CA GLU A 112 11.82 -13.50 -10.99
C GLU A 112 11.89 -12.77 -12.35
N GLU A 113 11.34 -13.36 -13.41
CA GLU A 113 11.24 -12.66 -14.70
C GLU A 113 10.46 -11.35 -14.56
N LEU A 114 9.32 -11.37 -13.82
CA LEU A 114 8.51 -10.17 -13.60
C LEU A 114 9.27 -9.08 -12.83
N ARG A 115 10.04 -9.46 -11.79
CA ARG A 115 10.89 -8.53 -11.04
C ARG A 115 11.95 -7.88 -11.93
N GLU A 116 12.62 -8.67 -12.75
CA GLU A 116 13.61 -8.14 -13.70
C GLU A 116 12.99 -7.18 -14.71
N ARG A 117 11.84 -7.53 -15.26
CA ARG A 117 11.11 -6.67 -16.20
C ARG A 117 10.67 -5.37 -15.53
N ALA A 118 10.12 -5.44 -14.31
CA ALA A 118 9.74 -4.26 -13.54
C ALA A 118 10.94 -3.36 -13.24
N ALA A 119 12.09 -3.94 -12.85
CA ALA A 119 13.32 -3.19 -12.61
C ALA A 119 13.84 -2.51 -13.89
N LYS A 120 13.72 -3.14 -15.06
CA LYS A 120 14.07 -2.52 -16.35
C LYS A 120 13.16 -1.32 -16.66
N VAL A 121 11.85 -1.46 -16.41
CA VAL A 121 10.88 -0.35 -16.60
C VAL A 121 11.17 0.79 -15.64
N ALA A 122 11.40 0.51 -14.36
CA ALA A 122 11.74 1.53 -13.35
C ALA A 122 12.97 2.34 -13.78
N ARG A 123 14.07 1.69 -14.18
CA ARG A 123 15.27 2.39 -14.67
C ARG A 123 14.99 3.29 -15.89
N ARG A 124 14.12 2.87 -16.80
CA ARG A 124 13.74 3.70 -17.96
C ARG A 124 12.94 4.93 -17.53
N ILE A 125 12.05 4.77 -16.56
CA ILE A 125 11.26 5.88 -15.99
C ILE A 125 12.20 6.86 -15.29
N ASP A 126 13.11 6.37 -14.44
CA ASP A 126 14.09 7.22 -13.75
C ASP A 126 14.95 8.03 -14.74
N THR A 127 15.48 7.38 -15.77
CA THR A 127 16.25 8.07 -16.82
C THR A 127 15.41 9.13 -17.53
N PHE A 128 14.15 8.83 -17.85
CA PHE A 128 13.25 9.78 -18.50
C PHE A 128 12.93 10.97 -17.60
N LEU A 129 12.65 10.74 -16.32
CA LEU A 129 12.33 11.79 -15.36
C LEU A 129 13.54 12.70 -15.13
N THR A 130 14.73 12.13 -14.91
CA THR A 130 15.98 12.88 -14.74
C THR A 130 16.26 13.78 -15.96
N ALA A 131 16.17 13.23 -17.16
CA ALA A 131 16.37 14.01 -18.38
C ALA A 131 15.31 15.13 -18.56
N ARG A 132 14.09 14.90 -18.11
CA ARG A 132 13.03 15.90 -18.15
C ARG A 132 13.23 17.01 -17.13
N GLU A 133 13.66 16.70 -15.93
CA GLU A 133 13.97 17.66 -14.87
C GLU A 133 15.11 18.59 -15.32
N GLU A 134 16.20 18.04 -15.85
CA GLU A 134 17.29 18.80 -16.43
C GLU A 134 16.81 19.71 -17.58
N SER A 135 15.96 19.20 -18.46
CA SER A 135 15.41 19.98 -19.58
C SER A 135 14.51 21.12 -19.12
N VAL A 136 13.67 20.90 -18.10
CA VAL A 136 12.79 21.96 -17.53
C VAL A 136 13.62 23.02 -16.84
N LEU A 137 14.60 22.61 -16.03
CA LEU A 137 15.51 23.54 -15.36
C LEU A 137 16.30 24.39 -16.37
N ASN A 138 16.87 23.76 -17.40
CA ASN A 138 17.60 24.46 -18.47
C ASN A 138 16.70 25.46 -19.23
N LYS A 139 15.43 25.11 -19.48
CA LYS A 139 14.48 26.03 -20.12
C LYS A 139 14.12 27.21 -19.21
N LEU A 140 13.90 26.98 -17.92
CA LEU A 140 13.61 28.03 -16.95
C LEU A 140 14.79 29.00 -16.80
N VAL A 141 16.01 28.48 -16.76
CA VAL A 141 17.24 29.29 -16.75
C VAL A 141 17.38 30.12 -18.05
N ALA A 142 17.12 29.53 -19.23
CA ALA A 142 17.24 30.22 -20.54
C ALA A 142 16.20 31.34 -20.71
N ILE A 143 15.02 31.22 -20.10
CA ILE A 143 13.96 32.26 -20.16
C ILE A 143 14.27 33.41 -19.20
N GLY A 144 15.33 33.32 -18.37
CA GLY A 144 15.67 34.34 -17.38
C GLY A 144 14.65 34.45 -16.22
N GLY A 145 13.74 33.51 -16.14
CA GLY A 145 12.66 33.49 -15.13
C GLY A 145 13.05 32.91 -13.80
N VAL A 146 14.23 32.29 -13.67
CA VAL A 146 14.76 31.72 -12.43
C VAL A 146 16.24 32.10 -12.33
N SER A 147 16.56 32.98 -11.40
CA SER A 147 17.92 33.14 -10.92
C SER A 147 18.31 31.82 -10.24
N ARG A 148 19.53 31.36 -10.42
CA ARG A 148 20.05 30.14 -9.76
C ARG A 148 19.96 30.18 -8.22
N VAL A 149 19.49 31.28 -7.66
CA VAL A 149 19.41 31.57 -6.22
C VAL A 149 17.97 31.46 -5.70
N GLU A 150 16.96 31.43 -6.57
CA GLU A 150 15.56 31.42 -6.12
C GLU A 150 14.88 30.09 -6.44
N THR A 151 14.59 29.38 -5.37
CA THR A 151 13.42 28.56 -5.13
C THR A 151 13.37 27.15 -5.69
N PHE A 152 14.15 26.27 -5.14
CA PHE A 152 13.62 24.94 -4.84
C PHE A 152 13.84 24.68 -3.34
N GLU A 153 12.76 24.68 -2.55
CA GLU A 153 12.79 24.20 -1.18
C GLU A 153 12.90 22.67 -1.24
N VAL A 154 14.13 22.14 -1.26
CA VAL A 154 14.38 20.72 -1.09
C VAL A 154 14.34 20.44 0.40
N GLN A 155 13.20 19.99 0.91
CA GLN A 155 13.11 19.48 2.27
C GLN A 155 13.75 18.10 2.33
N VAL A 156 15.00 18.04 2.74
CA VAL A 156 15.67 16.78 3.08
C VAL A 156 15.49 16.58 4.59
N LYS A 157 14.60 15.67 4.99
CA LYS A 157 14.52 15.21 6.38
C LYS A 157 15.63 14.18 6.60
N VAL A 158 16.72 14.62 7.23
CA VAL A 158 17.82 13.75 7.65
C VAL A 158 17.71 13.56 9.16
N HIS A 159 17.69 12.30 9.60
CA HIS A 159 17.83 11.97 11.02
C HIS A 159 19.30 12.19 11.39
N LEU A 160 19.56 13.20 12.21
CA LEU A 160 20.91 13.57 12.62
C LEU A 160 21.17 13.03 14.03
N GLU A 161 22.17 12.18 14.17
CA GLU A 161 22.69 11.75 15.48
C GLU A 161 23.53 12.86 16.15
N ASP A 162 24.06 13.79 15.37
CA ASP A 162 24.89 14.90 15.86
C ASP A 162 24.62 16.21 15.08
N ALA A 163 23.96 17.17 15.73
CA ALA A 163 23.62 18.46 15.14
C ALA A 163 24.85 19.36 14.89
N SER A 164 25.93 19.17 15.62
CA SER A 164 27.15 20.00 15.51
C SER A 164 27.88 19.83 14.18
N ARG A 165 27.75 18.66 13.55
CA ARG A 165 28.29 18.38 12.22
C ARG A 165 27.60 19.16 11.09
N VAL A 166 26.32 19.44 11.26
CA VAL A 166 25.53 20.18 10.27
C VAL A 166 25.79 21.67 10.40
N GLU A 167 25.93 22.19 11.64
CA GLU A 167 26.30 23.58 11.85
C GLU A 167 27.65 23.90 11.21
N ALA A 168 28.63 23.00 11.35
CA ALA A 168 29.95 23.15 10.72
C ALA A 168 29.88 23.08 9.17
N LEU A 169 28.97 22.28 8.61
CA LEU A 169 28.75 22.17 7.16
C LEU A 169 28.00 23.39 6.60
N LEU A 170 27.08 23.98 7.36
CA LEU A 170 26.33 25.19 7.01
C LEU A 170 27.15 26.48 7.18
N GLU A 171 28.24 26.44 7.95
CA GLU A 171 29.21 27.53 8.11
C GLU A 171 30.35 27.48 7.09
N SER A 172 30.49 26.37 6.33
CA SER A 172 31.44 26.32 5.23
C SER A 172 30.98 27.20 4.06
N GLU A 173 31.85 28.03 3.51
CA GLU A 173 31.52 28.99 2.44
C GLU A 173 31.05 28.36 1.12
N GLU A 174 30.96 27.03 1.06
CA GLU A 174 30.55 26.28 -0.17
C GLU A 174 29.03 26.19 -0.34
N VAL A 175 28.22 26.48 0.68
CA VAL A 175 26.75 26.43 0.59
C VAL A 175 26.16 27.78 1.03
N PRO A 176 25.61 28.59 0.10
CA PRO A 176 24.94 29.84 0.46
C PRO A 176 23.64 29.53 1.19
N VAL A 177 23.64 29.65 2.52
CA VAL A 177 22.45 29.46 3.35
C VAL A 177 21.80 30.82 3.64
N VAL A 178 20.59 31.02 3.11
CA VAL A 178 19.76 32.17 3.50
C VAL A 178 18.96 31.76 4.74
N ARG A 179 19.32 32.30 5.90
CA ARG A 179 18.54 32.11 7.13
C ARG A 179 17.23 32.86 7.04
N SER A 180 16.11 32.15 6.79
CA SER A 180 14.78 32.72 7.02
C SER A 180 14.39 32.54 8.49
N SER A 181 13.73 33.56 9.05
CA SER A 181 13.25 33.58 10.43
C SER A 181 12.32 32.38 10.71
N ARG A 182 12.49 31.75 11.88
CA ARG A 182 11.71 30.62 12.39
C ARG A 182 10.21 30.79 12.14
N ARG A 183 9.62 29.98 11.26
CA ARG A 183 8.20 29.65 11.32
C ARG A 183 8.03 28.42 12.22
N ARG A 184 7.30 28.55 13.33
CA ARG A 184 6.80 27.39 14.07
C ARG A 184 5.71 26.75 13.21
N GLN A 185 5.96 25.57 12.65
CA GLN A 185 4.91 24.71 12.16
C GLN A 185 4.36 23.95 13.38
N TYR A 186 3.08 24.12 13.65
CA TYR A 186 2.35 23.25 14.56
C TYR A 186 1.76 22.16 13.67
N ASP A 187 2.21 20.92 13.87
CA ASP A 187 1.51 19.75 13.36
C ASP A 187 0.22 19.59 14.19
N THR A 188 -0.92 19.77 13.55
CA THR A 188 -2.25 19.39 14.05
C THR A 188 -2.62 18.02 13.52
#